data_a90dbb8b49765db21602b2b205754550
#
_entry.id   a90dbb8b49765db21602b2b205754550
#
_cell.length_a   1.000
_cell.length_b   1.000
_cell.length_c   1.000
_cell.angle_alpha   90.00
_cell.angle_beta   90.00
_cell.angle_gamma   90.00
#
_symmetry.space_group_name_H-M   'P 1'
#
loop_
_entity.id
_entity.type
_entity.pdbx_description
1 polymer ?
#
loop_
_entity_poly.entity_id
_entity_poly.type
_entity_poly.pdbx_seq_one_letter_code
_entity_poly.pdbx_strand_id
1 'polypeptide(L)'
;MILVILIIIILASKIIYFGIKSQPQKSDSIIILGCKVKGNDPTPFLRRRLDEGLRLYNEGYGKYIIVSGAKGPGENISEAEAMQKYLVQKGVDKKFIILEDKSRNTLENIKFSKKKMEDNNLSSSIIVSNKYHLKRAELLCQKEGIKASYSGVFVRSHMSHEIMGFLREIPALLVYYIKTM
;
A
#
# COMPACT_ATOMS: atom_id res chain seq x y z
N MET A 1 -11.75 -29.08 13.19
CA MET A 1 -11.19 -28.01 14.07
C MET A 1 -9.68 -27.85 13.88
N ILE A 2 -8.86 -28.89 14.04
CA ILE A 2 -7.38 -28.81 13.90
C ILE A 2 -6.93 -28.26 12.54
N LEU A 3 -7.51 -28.70 11.43
CA LEU A 3 -7.16 -28.21 10.09
C LEU A 3 -7.38 -26.69 9.92
N VAL A 4 -8.48 -26.16 10.45
CA VAL A 4 -8.78 -24.73 10.39
C VAL A 4 -7.74 -23.90 11.16
N ILE A 5 -7.37 -24.36 12.36
CA ILE A 5 -6.33 -23.73 13.17
C ILE A 5 -4.98 -23.74 12.43
N LEU A 6 -4.61 -24.83 11.83
CA LEU A 6 -3.38 -24.96 11.06
C LEU A 6 -3.35 -23.97 9.87
N ILE A 7 -4.46 -23.85 9.13
CA ILE A 7 -4.58 -22.87 8.02
C ILE A 7 -4.38 -21.43 8.54
N ILE A 8 -5.03 -21.07 9.66
CA ILE A 8 -4.89 -19.74 10.26
C ILE A 8 -3.43 -19.48 10.64
N ILE A 9 -2.75 -20.43 11.27
CA ILE A 9 -1.34 -20.32 11.67
C ILE A 9 -0.45 -20.11 10.43
N ILE A 10 -0.67 -20.87 9.36
CA ILE A 10 0.10 -20.75 8.11
C ILE A 10 -0.11 -19.37 7.48
N LEU A 11 -1.35 -18.87 7.41
CA LEU A 11 -1.63 -17.56 6.84
C LEU A 11 -1.03 -16.44 7.68
N ALA A 12 -1.18 -16.50 9.01
CA ALA A 12 -0.59 -15.55 9.94
C ALA A 12 0.96 -15.50 9.81
N SER A 13 1.60 -16.68 9.73
CA SER A 13 3.04 -16.79 9.55
C SER A 13 3.51 -16.16 8.22
N LYS A 14 2.78 -16.38 7.12
CA LYS A 14 3.07 -15.76 5.83
C LYS A 14 2.98 -14.24 5.88
N ILE A 15 1.96 -13.68 6.56
CA ILE A 15 1.80 -12.22 6.73
C ILE A 15 2.98 -11.65 7.52
N ILE A 16 3.30 -12.24 8.67
CA ILE A 16 4.37 -11.77 9.55
C ILE A 16 5.73 -11.87 8.84
N TYR A 17 6.05 -13.03 8.29
CA TYR A 17 7.31 -13.27 7.62
C TYR A 17 7.52 -12.28 6.47
N PHE A 18 6.53 -12.12 5.60
CA PHE A 18 6.63 -11.19 4.46
C PHE A 18 6.75 -9.74 4.92
N GLY A 19 5.95 -9.32 5.93
CA GLY A 19 6.01 -7.96 6.48
C GLY A 19 7.35 -7.61 7.14
N ILE A 20 8.09 -8.60 7.66
CA ILE A 20 9.40 -8.40 8.28
C ILE A 20 10.55 -8.48 7.25
N LYS A 21 10.46 -9.42 6.30
CA LYS A 21 11.56 -9.70 5.35
C LYS A 21 11.54 -8.83 4.09
N SER A 22 10.41 -8.18 3.81
CA SER A 22 10.31 -7.27 2.65
C SER A 22 11.29 -6.11 2.74
N GLN A 23 12.01 -5.88 1.65
CA GLN A 23 12.98 -4.79 1.51
C GLN A 23 12.72 -4.05 0.19
N PRO A 24 12.76 -2.71 0.18
CA PRO A 24 12.63 -1.92 -1.04
C PRO A 24 13.88 -2.08 -1.91
N GLN A 25 13.68 -2.09 -3.22
CA GLN A 25 14.74 -2.07 -4.23
C GLN A 25 14.53 -0.89 -5.15
N LYS A 26 15.61 -0.27 -5.65
CA LYS A 26 15.50 0.85 -6.60
C LYS A 26 14.60 0.49 -7.77
N SER A 27 13.65 1.36 -8.06
CA SER A 27 12.57 1.16 -9.03
C SER A 27 12.25 2.49 -9.73
N ASP A 28 11.43 2.46 -10.79
CA ASP A 28 11.03 3.68 -11.51
C ASP A 28 10.09 4.54 -10.67
N SER A 29 9.23 3.89 -9.86
CA SER A 29 8.22 4.56 -9.05
C SER A 29 8.07 3.98 -7.64
N ILE A 30 7.38 4.75 -6.79
CA ILE A 30 6.96 4.38 -5.43
C ILE A 30 5.44 4.50 -5.40
N ILE A 31 4.71 3.39 -5.21
CA ILE A 31 3.25 3.39 -5.05
C ILE A 31 2.92 3.43 -3.56
N ILE A 32 2.28 4.50 -3.11
CA ILE A 32 1.78 4.62 -1.75
C ILE A 32 0.31 4.26 -1.74
N LEU A 33 -0.03 3.14 -1.08
CA LEU A 33 -1.42 2.71 -0.95
C LEU A 33 -2.16 3.53 0.11
N GLY A 34 -3.31 4.05 -0.24
CA GLY A 34 -4.20 4.75 0.67
C GLY A 34 -4.79 3.86 1.76
N CYS A 35 -5.33 4.45 2.80
CA CYS A 35 -6.05 3.70 3.84
C CYS A 35 -7.18 4.47 4.53
N LYS A 36 -7.06 5.75 4.79
CA LYS A 36 -8.12 6.63 5.30
C LYS A 36 -7.65 8.06 5.47
N VAL A 37 -8.59 8.99 5.28
CA VAL A 37 -8.46 10.43 5.53
C VAL A 37 -9.46 10.85 6.61
N LYS A 38 -9.15 11.84 7.42
CA LYS A 38 -10.08 12.48 8.36
C LYS A 38 -10.26 13.93 7.94
N GLY A 39 -11.43 14.27 7.40
CA GLY A 39 -11.64 15.57 6.76
C GLY A 39 -10.75 15.69 5.51
N ASN A 40 -9.74 16.55 5.59
CA ASN A 40 -8.73 16.75 4.53
C ASN A 40 -7.35 16.17 4.89
N ASP A 41 -7.17 15.65 6.09
CA ASP A 41 -5.87 15.26 6.61
C ASP A 41 -5.65 13.75 6.59
N PRO A 42 -4.46 13.27 6.21
CA PRO A 42 -4.09 11.87 6.34
C PRO A 42 -4.17 11.40 7.80
N THR A 43 -4.77 10.24 8.04
CA THR A 43 -4.74 9.58 9.36
C THR A 43 -3.30 9.19 9.75
N PRO A 44 -3.01 8.88 11.04
CA PRO A 44 -1.68 8.45 11.46
C PRO A 44 -1.11 7.27 10.66
N PHE A 45 -1.96 6.34 10.23
CA PHE A 45 -1.56 5.22 9.38
C PHE A 45 -1.12 5.69 7.99
N LEU A 46 -1.91 6.57 7.38
CA LEU A 46 -1.60 7.12 6.07
C LEU A 46 -0.35 8.01 6.12
N ARG A 47 -0.19 8.82 7.18
CA ARG A 47 1.02 9.64 7.38
C ARG A 47 2.28 8.78 7.44
N ARG A 48 2.27 7.66 8.17
CA ARG A 48 3.45 6.78 8.24
C ARG A 48 3.81 6.18 6.87
N ARG A 49 2.82 5.84 6.04
CA ARG A 49 3.07 5.42 4.66
C ARG A 49 3.66 6.55 3.83
N LEU A 50 3.13 7.77 3.97
CA LEU A 50 3.63 8.96 3.28
C LEU A 50 5.07 9.31 3.70
N ASP A 51 5.36 9.26 5.01
CA ASP A 51 6.72 9.49 5.52
C ASP A 51 7.72 8.48 4.96
N GLU A 52 7.32 7.20 4.87
CA GLU A 52 8.16 6.16 4.28
C GLU A 52 8.34 6.35 2.76
N GLY A 53 7.26 6.67 2.03
CA GLY A 53 7.34 6.97 0.61
C GLY A 53 8.22 8.19 0.32
N LEU A 54 8.12 9.23 1.14
CA LEU A 54 8.96 10.43 1.07
C LEU A 54 10.43 10.11 1.35
N ARG A 55 10.73 9.29 2.38
CA ARG A 55 12.09 8.83 2.67
C ARG A 55 12.69 8.12 1.47
N LEU A 56 11.97 7.15 0.91
CA LEU A 56 12.43 6.40 -0.27
C LEU A 56 12.67 7.30 -1.48
N TYR A 57 11.79 8.28 -1.71
CA TYR A 57 11.94 9.27 -2.77
C TYR A 57 13.21 10.11 -2.59
N ASN A 58 13.42 10.66 -1.38
CA ASN A 58 14.58 11.48 -1.07
C ASN A 58 15.90 10.71 -1.14
N GLU A 59 15.88 9.41 -0.84
CA GLU A 59 17.04 8.51 -0.96
C GLU A 59 17.26 7.99 -2.40
N GLY A 60 16.43 8.43 -3.37
CA GLY A 60 16.59 8.07 -4.78
C GLY A 60 16.20 6.63 -5.11
N TYR A 61 15.29 6.01 -4.35
CA TYR A 61 14.77 4.68 -4.63
C TYR A 61 13.75 4.67 -5.78
N GLY A 62 13.09 5.78 -6.06
CA GLY A 62 12.16 5.94 -7.17
C GLY A 62 12.02 7.40 -7.57
N LYS A 63 11.92 7.65 -8.88
CA LYS A 63 11.80 9.01 -9.42
C LYS A 63 10.38 9.57 -9.30
N TYR A 64 9.36 8.73 -9.43
CA TYR A 64 7.95 9.12 -9.37
C TYR A 64 7.28 8.52 -8.14
N ILE A 65 6.30 9.24 -7.60
CA ILE A 65 5.43 8.74 -6.53
C ILE A 65 4.01 8.62 -7.10
N ILE A 66 3.45 7.42 -7.07
CA ILE A 66 2.03 7.18 -7.39
C ILE A 66 1.28 7.12 -6.07
N VAL A 67 0.33 8.01 -5.85
CA VAL A 67 -0.56 8.01 -4.69
C VAL A 67 -1.92 7.44 -5.11
N SER A 68 -2.36 6.36 -4.44
CA SER A 68 -3.53 5.60 -4.91
C SER A 68 -4.57 5.43 -3.81
N GLY A 69 -5.79 5.92 -4.08
CA GLY A 69 -6.96 5.80 -3.20
C GLY A 69 -8.04 6.80 -3.52
N ALA A 70 -9.27 6.32 -3.73
CA ALA A 70 -10.45 7.15 -3.96
C ALA A 70 -10.93 7.84 -2.68
N LYS A 71 -11.98 8.65 -2.82
CA LYS A 71 -12.70 9.25 -1.70
C LYS A 71 -13.57 8.20 -1.02
N GLY A 72 -13.29 7.94 0.24
CA GLY A 72 -14.08 7.04 1.08
C GLY A 72 -15.28 7.70 1.75
N PRO A 73 -16.17 6.92 2.38
CA PRO A 73 -17.28 7.45 3.15
C PRO A 73 -16.83 8.35 4.30
N GLY A 74 -17.41 9.56 4.38
CA GLY A 74 -17.09 10.55 5.42
C GLY A 74 -15.77 11.32 5.19
N GLU A 75 -15.13 11.16 4.05
CA GLU A 75 -13.97 11.95 3.64
C GLU A 75 -14.41 13.15 2.79
N ASN A 76 -13.69 14.27 2.89
CA ASN A 76 -13.99 15.47 2.10
C ASN A 76 -13.35 15.42 0.71
N ILE A 77 -12.15 14.84 0.64
CA ILE A 77 -11.34 14.67 -0.58
C ILE A 77 -10.91 13.22 -0.72
N SER A 78 -10.38 12.83 -1.87
CA SER A 78 -9.82 11.49 -2.06
C SER A 78 -8.57 11.27 -1.21
N GLU A 79 -8.30 10.00 -0.86
CA GLU A 79 -7.05 9.64 -0.18
C GLU A 79 -5.85 10.08 -1.00
N ALA A 80 -5.90 9.92 -2.33
CA ALA A 80 -4.85 10.33 -3.25
C ALA A 80 -4.61 11.85 -3.24
N GLU A 81 -5.68 12.68 -3.22
CA GLU A 81 -5.54 14.13 -3.12
C GLU A 81 -4.92 14.56 -1.78
N ALA A 82 -5.33 13.94 -0.67
CA ALA A 82 -4.74 14.21 0.64
C ALA A 82 -3.25 13.84 0.67
N MET A 83 -2.88 12.70 0.08
CA MET A 83 -1.50 12.25 -0.04
C MET A 83 -0.67 13.22 -0.91
N GLN A 84 -1.19 13.65 -2.05
CA GLN A 84 -0.51 14.62 -2.92
C GLN A 84 -0.27 15.94 -2.19
N LYS A 85 -1.30 16.50 -1.51
CA LYS A 85 -1.15 17.73 -0.73
C LYS A 85 -0.06 17.59 0.34
N TYR A 86 -0.05 16.47 1.07
CA TYR A 86 0.97 16.20 2.08
C TYR A 86 2.38 16.17 1.49
N LEU A 87 2.60 15.45 0.41
CA LEU A 87 3.91 15.33 -0.22
C LEU A 87 4.41 16.66 -0.80
N VAL A 88 3.51 17.45 -1.42
CA VAL A 88 3.86 18.79 -1.92
C VAL A 88 4.25 19.73 -0.76
N GLN A 89 3.52 19.69 0.36
CA GLN A 89 3.89 20.47 1.57
C GLN A 89 5.25 20.03 2.14
N LYS A 90 5.68 18.79 1.88
CA LYS A 90 7.00 18.27 2.27
C LYS A 90 8.09 18.51 1.24
N GLY A 91 7.80 19.27 0.18
CA GLY A 91 8.80 19.72 -0.81
C GLY A 91 8.91 18.82 -2.06
N VAL A 92 8.05 17.82 -2.22
CA VAL A 92 8.02 17.04 -3.47
C VAL A 92 7.37 17.86 -4.57
N ASP A 93 8.07 18.08 -5.69
CA ASP A 93 7.49 18.76 -6.86
C ASP A 93 6.31 17.95 -7.41
N LYS A 94 5.17 18.61 -7.60
CA LYS A 94 3.91 18.01 -8.06
C LYS A 94 4.06 17.22 -9.36
N LYS A 95 4.99 17.59 -10.25
CA LYS A 95 5.25 16.89 -11.51
C LYS A 95 5.77 15.45 -11.33
N PHE A 96 6.31 15.12 -10.14
CA PHE A 96 6.76 13.77 -9.80
C PHE A 96 5.71 12.95 -9.04
N ILE A 97 4.53 13.53 -8.79
CA ILE A 97 3.43 12.86 -8.09
C ILE A 97 2.32 12.53 -9.07
N ILE A 98 2.08 11.25 -9.29
CA ILE A 98 1.02 10.73 -10.16
C ILE A 98 -0.19 10.38 -9.30
N LEU A 99 -1.35 10.97 -9.62
CA LEU A 99 -2.59 10.79 -8.89
C LEU A 99 -3.41 9.62 -9.45
N GLU A 100 -3.81 8.71 -8.58
CA GLU A 100 -4.81 7.66 -8.83
C GLU A 100 -5.90 7.77 -7.76
N ASP A 101 -7.05 8.34 -8.09
CA ASP A 101 -8.13 8.73 -7.17
C ASP A 101 -9.45 7.97 -7.38
N LYS A 102 -9.40 6.83 -8.09
CA LYS A 102 -10.60 6.05 -8.47
C LYS A 102 -10.75 4.73 -7.73
N SER A 103 -9.68 4.20 -7.17
CA SER A 103 -9.65 2.89 -6.54
C SER A 103 -10.35 2.88 -5.17
N ARG A 104 -11.24 1.91 -4.96
CA ARG A 104 -12.05 1.75 -3.73
C ARG A 104 -11.62 0.56 -2.86
N ASN A 105 -10.70 -0.24 -3.33
CA ASN A 105 -10.17 -1.43 -2.64
C ASN A 105 -8.76 -1.74 -3.12
N THR A 106 -8.07 -2.65 -2.43
CA THR A 106 -6.67 -2.95 -2.74
C THR A 106 -6.43 -3.50 -4.14
N LEU A 107 -7.36 -4.30 -4.67
CA LEU A 107 -7.24 -4.81 -6.04
C LEU A 107 -7.27 -3.66 -7.05
N GLU A 108 -8.21 -2.74 -6.88
CA GLU A 108 -8.32 -1.54 -7.72
C GLU A 108 -7.11 -0.63 -7.55
N ASN A 109 -6.60 -0.44 -6.30
CA ASN A 109 -5.37 0.32 -6.06
C ASN A 109 -4.22 -0.22 -6.93
N ILE A 110 -3.98 -1.52 -6.90
CA ILE A 110 -2.90 -2.15 -7.67
C ILE A 110 -3.17 -2.06 -9.17
N LYS A 111 -4.38 -2.42 -9.61
CA LYS A 111 -4.76 -2.42 -11.04
C LYS A 111 -4.69 -1.02 -11.66
N PHE A 112 -5.23 0.00 -10.98
CA PHE A 112 -5.24 1.36 -11.52
C PHE A 112 -3.87 2.03 -11.39
N SER A 113 -3.08 1.69 -10.35
CA SER A 113 -1.68 2.09 -10.28
C SER A 113 -0.86 1.49 -11.41
N LYS A 114 -1.08 0.21 -11.79
CA LYS A 114 -0.45 -0.39 -12.96
C LYS A 114 -0.74 0.41 -14.21
N LYS A 115 -2.02 0.76 -14.44
CA LYS A 115 -2.37 1.62 -15.59
C LYS A 115 -1.64 2.96 -15.55
N LYS A 116 -1.52 3.61 -14.39
CA LYS A 116 -0.72 4.84 -14.25
C LYS A 116 0.77 4.61 -14.54
N MET A 117 1.33 3.46 -14.17
CA MET A 117 2.69 3.10 -14.54
C MET A 117 2.83 2.98 -16.07
N GLU A 118 1.94 2.26 -16.73
CA GLU A 118 1.92 2.08 -18.18
C GLU A 118 1.79 3.42 -18.93
N ASP A 119 0.84 4.27 -18.51
CA ASP A 119 0.60 5.60 -19.08
C ASP A 119 1.83 6.53 -18.95
N ASN A 120 2.76 6.25 -18.04
CA ASN A 120 3.98 7.02 -17.77
C ASN A 120 5.28 6.28 -18.13
N ASN A 121 5.21 5.15 -18.84
CA ASN A 121 6.36 4.31 -19.22
C ASN A 121 7.22 3.85 -18.04
N LEU A 122 6.58 3.48 -16.90
CA LEU A 122 7.23 2.97 -15.70
C LEU A 122 7.09 1.45 -15.66
N SER A 123 8.18 0.73 -15.42
CA SER A 123 8.26 -0.74 -15.50
C SER A 123 8.36 -1.44 -14.15
N SER A 124 8.75 -0.70 -13.11
CA SER A 124 8.98 -1.22 -11.76
C SER A 124 8.50 -0.28 -10.68
N SER A 125 8.12 -0.84 -9.51
CA SER A 125 7.65 0.00 -8.41
C SER A 125 7.99 -0.56 -7.02
N ILE A 126 8.02 0.33 -6.02
CA ILE A 126 8.05 -0.03 -4.61
C ILE A 126 6.64 0.18 -4.04
N ILE A 127 6.06 -0.85 -3.47
CA ILE A 127 4.75 -0.74 -2.81
C ILE A 127 4.94 -0.38 -1.35
N VAL A 128 4.40 0.76 -0.93
CA VAL A 128 4.43 1.23 0.46
C VAL A 128 3.08 1.02 1.11
N SER A 129 3.06 0.25 2.21
CA SER A 129 1.86 -0.01 3.00
C SER A 129 2.21 -0.42 4.44
N ASN A 130 1.21 -0.74 5.28
CA ASN A 130 1.47 -1.34 6.59
C ASN A 130 1.99 -2.78 6.44
N LYS A 131 2.89 -3.21 7.34
CA LYS A 131 3.53 -4.53 7.29
C LYS A 131 2.54 -5.69 7.14
N TYR A 132 1.43 -5.65 7.88
CA TYR A 132 0.40 -6.68 7.81
C TYR A 132 -0.29 -6.77 6.44
N HIS A 133 -0.31 -5.68 5.67
CA HIS A 133 -1.00 -5.59 4.38
C HIS A 133 -0.12 -6.01 3.18
N LEU A 134 1.21 -6.04 3.36
CA LEU A 134 2.15 -6.24 2.25
C LEU A 134 1.98 -7.59 1.55
N LYS A 135 1.66 -8.67 2.29
CA LYS A 135 1.50 -9.99 1.66
C LYS A 135 0.33 -10.04 0.68
N ARG A 136 -0.79 -9.39 1.00
CA ARG A 136 -1.91 -9.28 0.07
C ARG A 136 -1.59 -8.36 -1.11
N ALA A 137 -0.89 -7.25 -0.87
CA ALA A 137 -0.44 -6.37 -1.94
C ALA A 137 0.51 -7.11 -2.91
N GLU A 138 1.42 -7.94 -2.40
CA GLU A 138 2.33 -8.76 -3.21
C GLU A 138 1.57 -9.71 -4.12
N LEU A 139 0.61 -10.47 -3.59
CA LEU A 139 -0.18 -11.41 -4.38
C LEU A 139 -0.98 -10.71 -5.49
N LEU A 140 -1.49 -9.50 -5.21
CA LEU A 140 -2.19 -8.70 -6.21
C LEU A 140 -1.23 -8.12 -7.25
N CYS A 141 -0.03 -7.67 -6.86
CA CYS A 141 1.00 -7.22 -7.80
C CYS A 141 1.44 -8.36 -8.74
N GLN A 142 1.64 -9.56 -8.21
CA GLN A 142 1.95 -10.76 -9.02
C GLN A 142 0.85 -11.06 -10.03
N LYS A 143 -0.41 -11.05 -9.59
CA LYS A 143 -1.58 -11.26 -10.45
C LYS A 143 -1.66 -10.23 -11.58
N GLU A 144 -1.41 -8.97 -11.27
CA GLU A 144 -1.44 -7.87 -12.26
C GLU A 144 -0.13 -7.75 -13.07
N GLY A 145 0.90 -8.56 -12.78
CA GLY A 145 2.18 -8.54 -13.50
C GLY A 145 3.02 -7.29 -13.24
N ILE A 146 2.93 -6.70 -12.03
CA ILE A 146 3.78 -5.59 -11.63
C ILE A 146 5.10 -6.13 -11.07
N LYS A 147 6.24 -5.67 -11.62
CA LYS A 147 7.56 -5.90 -11.03
C LYS A 147 7.69 -5.01 -9.80
N ALA A 148 7.45 -5.58 -8.61
CA ALA A 148 7.36 -4.83 -7.36
C ALA A 148 8.35 -5.30 -6.30
N SER A 149 8.87 -4.36 -5.51
CA SER A 149 9.46 -4.55 -4.20
C SER A 149 8.59 -3.87 -3.12
N TYR A 150 8.87 -4.07 -1.84
CA TYR A 150 7.89 -3.72 -0.80
C TYR A 150 8.58 -3.03 0.37
N SER A 151 7.95 -1.97 0.89
CA SER A 151 8.35 -1.30 2.12
C SER A 151 7.18 -1.21 3.09
N GLY A 152 7.35 -1.78 4.28
CA GLY A 152 6.31 -1.91 5.28
C GLY A 152 6.50 -0.97 6.47
N VAL A 153 5.45 -0.21 6.80
CA VAL A 153 5.42 0.63 8.00
C VAL A 153 4.65 -0.04 9.14
N PHE A 154 4.96 0.38 10.37
CA PHE A 154 4.29 -0.04 11.58
C PHE A 154 4.00 1.17 12.48
N VAL A 155 2.76 1.30 12.96
CA VAL A 155 2.31 2.46 13.76
C VAL A 155 2.22 2.08 15.22
N ARG A 156 3.37 2.12 15.93
CA ARG A 156 3.50 1.68 17.32
C ARG A 156 2.50 2.35 18.26
N SER A 157 2.18 3.63 18.05
CA SER A 157 1.20 4.39 18.86
C SER A 157 -0.25 3.91 18.70
N HIS A 158 -0.55 3.07 17.72
CA HIS A 158 -1.89 2.55 17.44
C HIS A 158 -1.90 1.03 17.35
N MET A 159 -1.32 0.36 18.34
CA MET A 159 -1.14 -1.10 18.37
C MET A 159 -2.45 -1.88 18.18
N SER A 160 -3.54 -1.44 18.81
CA SER A 160 -4.85 -2.10 18.66
C SER A 160 -5.31 -2.13 17.19
N HIS A 161 -5.12 -1.04 16.45
CA HIS A 161 -5.46 -0.98 15.04
C HIS A 161 -4.51 -1.81 14.16
N GLU A 162 -3.22 -1.90 14.52
CA GLU A 162 -2.26 -2.81 13.85
C GLU A 162 -2.71 -4.28 14.01
N ILE A 163 -3.11 -4.67 15.24
CA ILE A 163 -3.61 -6.02 15.52
C ILE A 163 -4.92 -6.28 14.76
N MET A 164 -5.87 -5.34 14.78
CA MET A 164 -7.12 -5.45 14.02
C MET A 164 -6.87 -5.55 12.51
N GLY A 165 -5.94 -4.75 12.00
CA GLY A 165 -5.49 -4.82 10.61
C GLY A 165 -4.92 -6.19 10.26
N PHE A 166 -4.03 -6.72 11.10
CA PHE A 166 -3.44 -8.05 10.94
C PHE A 166 -4.51 -9.16 10.93
N LEU A 167 -5.42 -9.15 11.90
CA LEU A 167 -6.50 -10.14 11.98
C LEU A 167 -7.41 -10.12 10.75
N ARG A 168 -7.69 -8.94 10.19
CA ARG A 168 -8.47 -8.77 8.97
C ARG A 168 -7.78 -9.35 7.73
N GLU A 169 -6.45 -9.35 7.67
CA GLU A 169 -5.73 -9.88 6.52
C GLU A 169 -5.80 -11.41 6.42
N ILE A 170 -5.98 -12.13 7.53
CA ILE A 170 -6.09 -13.59 7.51
C ILE A 170 -7.26 -14.07 6.62
N PRO A 171 -8.53 -13.66 6.88
CA PRO A 171 -9.64 -14.02 6.00
C PRO A 171 -9.51 -13.43 4.60
N ALA A 172 -8.92 -12.22 4.45
CA ALA A 172 -8.71 -11.62 3.14
C ALA A 172 -7.77 -12.46 2.25
N LEU A 173 -6.70 -13.02 2.82
CA LEU A 173 -5.80 -13.94 2.11
C LEU A 173 -6.47 -15.27 1.80
N LEU A 174 -7.26 -15.81 2.72
CA LEU A 174 -8.00 -17.05 2.48
C LEU A 174 -8.94 -16.90 1.28
N VAL A 175 -9.72 -15.81 1.24
CA VAL A 175 -10.60 -15.49 0.11
C VAL A 175 -9.81 -15.32 -1.19
N TYR A 176 -8.63 -14.67 -1.14
CA TYR A 176 -7.77 -14.55 -2.31
C TYR A 176 -7.36 -15.91 -2.85
N TYR A 177 -6.84 -16.81 -2.01
CA TYR A 177 -6.40 -18.13 -2.43
C TYR A 177 -7.57 -18.99 -2.99
N ILE A 178 -8.76 -18.97 -2.37
CA ILE A 178 -9.94 -19.68 -2.86
C ILE A 178 -10.36 -19.19 -4.26
N LYS A 179 -10.28 -17.88 -4.52
CA LYS A 179 -10.68 -17.30 -5.82
C LYS A 179 -9.64 -17.46 -6.94
N THR A 180 -8.42 -17.84 -6.60
CA THR A 180 -7.31 -18.00 -7.56
C THR A 180 -6.93 -19.46 -7.81
N MET A 181 -7.52 -20.39 -7.07
CA MET A 181 -7.50 -21.84 -7.35
C MET A 181 -8.54 -22.21 -8.42
#